data_959819b89de73e695d9d68de9fec1459
#
_entry.id   959819b89de73e695d9d68de9fec1459
#
_cell.length_a   1.000
_cell.length_b   1.000
_cell.length_c   1.000
_cell.angle_alpha   90.00
_cell.angle_beta   90.00
_cell.angle_gamma   90.00
#
_symmetry.space_group_name_H-M   'P 1'
#
loop_
_entity.id
_entity.type
_entity.pdbx_description
1 polymer ?
#
loop_
_entity_poly.entity_id
_entity_poly.type
_entity_poly.pdbx_seq_one_letter_code
_entity_poly.pdbx_strand_id
1 'polypeptide(L)'
;MAQERKSRPQDSGRYDDCPRPQRRRSSGRAMGFAMMYVIVVIGVSALLACLGWIAANDVLALNKAYKEETITITQEMIREDGTADVGQVSRLLKEKGLIQYRGLFSLFSSLTHGKNKIIAGSFTLNTDMDYRALISGMSWSSSSKAKVNVTIPEGRRQLSTIM
;
A
#
# COMPACT_ATOMS: atom_id res chain seq x y z
N MET A 1 -85.71 -7.06 68.46
CA MET A 1 -84.64 -6.16 68.01
C MET A 1 -83.69 -7.06 67.25
N ALA A 2 -83.82 -7.04 65.88
CA ALA A 2 -82.99 -7.83 65.00
C ALA A 2 -81.87 -6.93 64.46
N GLN A 3 -80.64 -7.28 64.69
CA GLN A 3 -79.52 -6.59 64.10
C GLN A 3 -79.13 -7.23 62.74
N GLU A 4 -79.38 -6.47 61.74
CA GLU A 4 -79.02 -6.76 60.36
C GLU A 4 -77.48 -6.76 60.18
N ARG A 5 -76.90 -7.88 59.86
CA ARG A 5 -75.50 -8.03 59.53
C ARG A 5 -75.32 -7.68 58.07
N LYS A 6 -74.84 -6.48 57.84
CA LYS A 6 -74.45 -6.01 56.52
C LYS A 6 -73.19 -6.78 55.99
N SER A 7 -73.42 -7.64 55.03
CA SER A 7 -72.40 -8.34 54.34
C SER A 7 -71.56 -7.39 53.52
N ARG A 8 -70.22 -7.42 53.75
CA ARG A 8 -69.23 -6.62 53.02
C ARG A 8 -68.96 -7.34 51.68
N PRO A 9 -68.98 -6.63 50.54
CA PRO A 9 -68.56 -7.25 49.25
C PRO A 9 -67.10 -7.56 49.30
N GLN A 10 -66.75 -8.81 48.98
CA GLN A 10 -65.38 -9.21 48.67
C GLN A 10 -65.02 -8.62 47.30
N ASP A 11 -64.26 -7.56 47.35
CA ASP A 11 -63.54 -7.05 46.15
C ASP A 11 -62.43 -8.05 45.82
N SER A 12 -62.71 -8.93 44.87
CA SER A 12 -61.73 -9.80 44.26
C SER A 12 -60.88 -8.96 43.34
N GLY A 13 -59.82 -8.40 43.93
CA GLY A 13 -58.80 -7.67 43.15
C GLY A 13 -58.29 -8.53 42.02
N ARG A 14 -58.77 -8.19 40.86
CA ARG A 14 -58.22 -8.65 39.58
C ARG A 14 -56.81 -8.02 39.47
N TYR A 15 -55.81 -8.76 39.95
CA TYR A 15 -54.43 -8.38 39.67
C TYR A 15 -54.23 -8.56 38.19
N ASP A 16 -54.16 -7.45 37.49
CA ASP A 16 -53.83 -7.38 36.08
C ASP A 16 -52.56 -8.15 35.81
N ASP A 17 -52.72 -9.18 35.00
CA ASP A 17 -51.66 -10.00 34.45
C ASP A 17 -50.77 -9.07 33.62
N CYS A 18 -49.77 -8.45 34.25
CA CYS A 18 -48.71 -7.77 33.56
C CYS A 18 -48.00 -8.80 32.65
N PRO A 19 -48.04 -8.66 31.34
CA PRO A 19 -47.33 -9.57 30.45
C PRO A 19 -45.85 -9.47 30.77
N ARG A 20 -45.28 -10.52 31.38
CA ARG A 20 -43.85 -10.64 31.59
C ARG A 20 -43.16 -10.51 30.23
N PRO A 21 -42.17 -9.59 30.09
CA PRO A 21 -41.44 -9.48 28.84
C PRO A 21 -40.85 -10.83 28.51
N GLN A 22 -41.34 -11.46 27.45
CA GLN A 22 -40.81 -12.68 26.92
C GLN A 22 -39.41 -12.38 26.49
N ARG A 23 -38.41 -12.83 27.25
CA ARG A 23 -37.01 -12.84 26.87
C ARG A 23 -36.96 -13.62 25.56
N ARG A 24 -36.84 -12.87 24.44
CA ARG A 24 -36.62 -13.46 23.12
C ARG A 24 -35.38 -14.36 23.23
N ARG A 25 -35.61 -15.65 23.27
CA ARG A 25 -34.54 -16.66 23.09
C ARG A 25 -33.98 -16.37 21.71
N SER A 26 -32.82 -15.70 21.67
CA SER A 26 -32.07 -15.53 20.45
C SER A 26 -31.85 -16.92 19.86
N SER A 27 -32.46 -17.14 18.71
CA SER A 27 -32.36 -18.39 17.98
C SER A 27 -30.87 -18.72 17.82
N GLY A 28 -30.40 -19.87 18.25
CA GLY A 28 -29.00 -20.30 18.14
C GLY A 28 -28.44 -20.24 16.74
N ARG A 29 -29.31 -20.20 15.73
CA ARG A 29 -28.99 -19.97 14.34
C ARG A 29 -28.45 -18.54 14.10
N ALA A 30 -29.05 -17.51 14.70
CA ALA A 30 -28.58 -16.13 14.55
C ALA A 30 -27.20 -15.94 15.19
N MET A 31 -26.92 -16.62 16.30
CA MET A 31 -25.62 -16.60 16.95
C MET A 31 -24.56 -17.32 16.10
N GLY A 32 -24.92 -18.42 15.44
CA GLY A 32 -24.03 -19.12 14.50
C GLY A 32 -23.63 -18.26 13.29
N PHE A 33 -24.59 -17.55 12.68
CA PHE A 33 -24.31 -16.64 11.58
C PHE A 33 -23.45 -15.43 12.02
N ALA A 34 -23.68 -14.90 13.21
CA ALA A 34 -22.85 -13.81 13.75
C ALA A 34 -21.41 -14.28 13.99
N MET A 35 -21.20 -15.46 14.57
CA MET A 35 -19.84 -16.01 14.73
C MET A 35 -19.16 -16.28 13.38
N MET A 36 -19.87 -16.86 12.42
CA MET A 36 -19.33 -17.09 11.08
C MET A 36 -18.93 -15.77 10.41
N TYR A 37 -19.75 -14.73 10.52
CA TYR A 37 -19.43 -13.39 10.00
C TYR A 37 -18.14 -12.84 10.62
N VAL A 38 -17.98 -12.92 11.94
CA VAL A 38 -16.78 -12.44 12.64
C VAL A 38 -15.54 -13.20 12.16
N ILE A 39 -15.62 -14.53 12.01
CA ILE A 39 -14.49 -15.34 11.52
C ILE A 39 -14.12 -14.92 10.09
N VAL A 40 -15.09 -14.70 9.21
CA VAL A 40 -14.84 -14.25 7.83
C VAL A 40 -14.18 -12.87 7.82
N VAL A 41 -14.69 -11.94 8.62
CA VAL A 41 -14.11 -10.58 8.70
C VAL A 41 -12.66 -10.62 9.20
N ILE A 42 -12.38 -11.39 10.26
CA ILE A 42 -11.02 -11.55 10.77
C ILE A 42 -10.12 -12.21 9.71
N GLY A 43 -10.59 -13.25 9.04
CA GLY A 43 -9.83 -13.94 7.98
C GLY A 43 -9.51 -13.02 6.81
N VAL A 44 -10.47 -12.26 6.33
CA VAL A 44 -10.26 -11.27 5.24
C VAL A 44 -9.30 -10.16 5.68
N SER A 45 -9.46 -9.66 6.91
CA SER A 45 -8.56 -8.62 7.45
C SER A 45 -7.12 -9.12 7.56
N ALA A 46 -6.91 -10.34 8.02
CA ALA A 46 -5.59 -10.94 8.11
C ALA A 46 -4.95 -11.14 6.72
N LEU A 47 -5.72 -11.59 5.73
CA LEU A 47 -5.24 -11.72 4.35
C LEU A 47 -4.84 -10.36 3.76
N LEU A 48 -5.65 -9.34 3.95
CA LEU A 48 -5.34 -7.99 3.48
C LEU A 48 -4.09 -7.42 4.16
N ALA A 49 -3.91 -7.67 5.45
CA ALA A 49 -2.71 -7.26 6.18
C ALA A 49 -1.46 -7.96 5.64
N CYS A 50 -1.51 -9.26 5.37
CA CYS A 50 -0.40 -10.01 4.79
C CYS A 50 -0.05 -9.51 3.38
N LEU A 51 -1.05 -9.31 2.52
CA LEU A 51 -0.84 -8.77 1.17
C LEU A 51 -0.29 -7.35 1.22
N GLY A 52 -0.80 -6.52 2.12
CA GLY A 52 -0.30 -5.16 2.34
C GLY A 52 1.16 -5.15 2.79
N TRP A 53 1.54 -6.05 3.68
CA TRP A 53 2.93 -6.19 4.13
C TRP A 53 3.87 -6.59 2.99
N ILE A 54 3.49 -7.59 2.19
CA ILE A 54 4.27 -8.04 1.03
C ILE A 54 4.43 -6.90 0.02
N ALA A 55 3.34 -6.17 -0.27
CA ALA A 55 3.36 -5.04 -1.17
C ALA A 55 4.25 -3.91 -0.65
N ALA A 56 4.14 -3.55 0.62
CA ALA A 56 4.94 -2.51 1.25
C ALA A 56 6.44 -2.86 1.21
N ASN A 57 6.78 -4.11 1.48
CA ASN A 57 8.16 -4.59 1.47
C ASN A 57 8.80 -4.45 0.07
N ASP A 58 8.07 -4.69 -1.00
CA ASP A 58 8.58 -4.53 -2.37
C ASP A 58 8.65 -3.06 -2.81
N VAL A 59 7.61 -2.27 -2.50
CA VAL A 59 7.55 -0.84 -2.86
C VAL A 59 8.63 -0.03 -2.17
N LEU A 60 8.91 -0.34 -0.90
CA LEU A 60 9.88 0.37 -0.06
C LEU A 60 11.27 -0.29 -0.08
N ALA A 61 11.46 -1.38 -0.82
CA ALA A 61 12.71 -2.13 -0.93
C ALA A 61 13.35 -2.52 0.42
N LEU A 62 12.54 -2.81 1.46
CA LEU A 62 13.00 -2.95 2.84
C LEU A 62 13.90 -4.17 3.12
N ASN A 63 13.86 -5.20 2.30
CA ASN A 63 14.55 -6.47 2.58
C ASN A 63 15.15 -7.08 1.31
N LYS A 64 15.81 -6.26 0.50
CA LYS A 64 16.52 -6.71 -0.71
C LYS A 64 18.03 -6.67 -0.48
N ALA A 65 18.73 -7.72 -0.95
CA ALA A 65 20.18 -7.67 -1.00
C ALA A 65 20.61 -6.56 -1.97
N TYR A 66 21.60 -5.77 -1.58
CA TYR A 66 22.14 -4.70 -2.42
C TYR A 66 22.71 -5.27 -3.73
N LYS A 67 22.18 -4.82 -4.84
CA LYS A 67 22.65 -5.14 -6.18
C LYS A 67 22.51 -3.92 -7.05
N GLU A 68 23.58 -3.59 -7.77
CA GLU A 68 23.60 -2.49 -8.73
C GLU A 68 23.49 -3.08 -10.14
N GLU A 69 22.54 -2.59 -10.93
CA GLU A 69 22.28 -3.03 -12.28
C GLU A 69 22.12 -1.84 -13.23
N THR A 70 22.73 -1.96 -14.40
CA THR A 70 22.52 -1.00 -15.48
C THR A 70 21.38 -1.48 -16.36
N ILE A 71 20.39 -0.62 -16.54
CA ILE A 71 19.27 -0.85 -17.46
C ILE A 71 19.34 0.14 -18.61
N THR A 72 18.94 -0.31 -19.78
CA THR A 72 18.81 0.55 -20.97
C THR A 72 17.36 0.57 -21.40
N ILE A 73 16.77 1.77 -21.37
CA ILE A 73 15.42 2.02 -21.87
C ILE A 73 15.58 2.49 -23.31
N THR A 74 15.09 1.69 -24.26
CA THR A 74 15.14 2.01 -25.68
C THR A 74 14.03 2.97 -26.06
N GLN A 75 14.20 3.67 -27.18
CA GLN A 75 13.17 4.58 -27.67
C GLN A 75 11.85 3.87 -28.01
N GLU A 76 11.92 2.59 -28.36
CA GLU A 76 10.74 1.76 -28.61
C GLU A 76 9.84 1.55 -27.36
N MET A 77 10.41 1.71 -26.17
CA MET A 77 9.68 1.65 -24.90
C MET A 77 9.00 2.99 -24.55
N ILE A 78 9.25 4.03 -25.34
CA ILE A 78 8.60 5.33 -25.21
C ILE A 78 7.56 5.43 -26.32
N ARG A 79 6.33 5.72 -25.95
CA ARG A 79 5.22 5.90 -26.89
C ARG A 79 5.35 7.23 -27.65
N GLU A 80 4.61 7.37 -28.71
CA GLU A 80 4.57 8.59 -29.55
C GLU A 80 4.12 9.83 -28.72
N ASP A 81 3.35 9.63 -27.67
CA ASP A 81 2.92 10.67 -26.74
C ASP A 81 4.02 11.10 -25.74
N GLY A 82 5.22 10.54 -25.84
CA GLY A 82 6.35 10.81 -24.95
C GLY A 82 6.24 10.09 -23.59
N THR A 83 5.25 9.25 -23.38
CA THR A 83 5.11 8.48 -22.14
C THR A 83 5.78 7.11 -22.25
N ALA A 84 6.41 6.66 -21.17
CA ALA A 84 7.00 5.33 -21.13
C ALA A 84 5.93 4.22 -21.09
N ASP A 85 6.16 3.14 -21.83
CA ASP A 85 5.41 1.91 -21.67
C ASP A 85 5.81 1.21 -20.37
N VAL A 86 5.06 1.51 -19.30
CA VAL A 86 5.31 0.97 -17.96
C VAL A 86 5.29 -0.57 -17.95
N GLY A 87 4.55 -1.19 -18.85
CA GLY A 87 4.50 -2.64 -18.99
C GLY A 87 5.86 -3.22 -19.40
N GLN A 88 6.51 -2.63 -20.40
CA GLN A 88 7.84 -3.03 -20.85
C GLN A 88 8.91 -2.67 -19.83
N VAL A 89 8.88 -1.46 -19.31
CA VAL A 89 9.82 -1.01 -18.26
C VAL A 89 9.73 -1.90 -17.03
N SER A 90 8.53 -2.23 -16.56
CA SER A 90 8.36 -3.12 -15.39
C SER A 90 8.85 -4.55 -15.64
N ARG A 91 8.77 -5.03 -16.90
CA ARG A 91 9.35 -6.31 -17.27
C ARG A 91 10.87 -6.27 -17.16
N LEU A 92 11.50 -5.26 -17.73
CA LEU A 92 12.94 -5.07 -17.69
C LEU A 92 13.47 -4.96 -16.24
N LEU A 93 12.80 -4.15 -15.40
CA LEU A 93 13.16 -4.01 -13.99
C LEU A 93 13.06 -5.33 -13.23
N LYS A 94 12.04 -6.15 -13.54
CA LYS A 94 11.89 -7.47 -12.92
C LYS A 94 12.95 -8.46 -13.40
N GLU A 95 13.28 -8.48 -14.68
CA GLU A 95 14.34 -9.33 -15.26
C GLU A 95 15.70 -9.02 -14.63
N LYS A 96 15.95 -7.76 -14.31
CA LYS A 96 17.15 -7.32 -13.61
C LYS A 96 17.08 -7.50 -12.09
N GLY A 97 15.95 -7.94 -11.56
CA GLY A 97 15.75 -8.20 -10.14
C GLY A 97 15.59 -6.94 -9.26
N LEU A 98 15.39 -5.78 -9.88
CA LEU A 98 15.19 -4.51 -9.16
C LEU A 98 13.81 -4.43 -8.48
N ILE A 99 12.80 -5.07 -9.09
CA ILE A 99 11.43 -5.17 -8.55
C ILE A 99 10.98 -6.62 -8.50
N GLN A 100 10.09 -6.95 -7.57
CA GLN A 100 9.52 -8.29 -7.44
C GLN A 100 8.16 -8.39 -8.14
N TYR A 101 7.31 -7.39 -7.97
CA TYR A 101 5.94 -7.39 -8.48
C TYR A 101 5.72 -6.30 -9.54
N ARG A 102 5.67 -6.71 -10.81
CA ARG A 102 5.44 -5.81 -11.95
C ARG A 102 4.13 -5.02 -11.84
N GLY A 103 3.07 -5.70 -11.36
CA GLY A 103 1.75 -5.08 -11.20
C GLY A 103 1.75 -3.93 -10.20
N LEU A 104 2.47 -4.07 -9.08
CA LEU A 104 2.61 -3.02 -8.07
C LEU A 104 3.37 -1.81 -8.63
N PHE A 105 4.46 -2.04 -9.35
CA PHE A 105 5.22 -0.96 -9.99
C PHE A 105 4.38 -0.23 -11.04
N SER A 106 3.63 -0.98 -11.86
CA SER A 106 2.74 -0.41 -12.88
C SER A 106 1.64 0.44 -12.25
N LEU A 107 1.00 -0.08 -11.19
CA LEU A 107 -0.03 0.65 -10.44
C LEU A 107 0.55 1.91 -9.80
N PHE A 108 1.70 1.81 -9.14
CA PHE A 108 2.39 2.93 -8.51
C PHE A 108 2.78 4.00 -9.53
N SER A 109 3.36 3.60 -10.66
CA SER A 109 3.74 4.50 -11.75
C SER A 109 2.54 5.23 -12.35
N SER A 110 1.40 4.55 -12.48
CA SER A 110 0.15 5.15 -12.96
C SER A 110 -0.39 6.17 -11.96
N LEU A 111 -0.40 5.84 -10.67
CA LEU A 111 -0.91 6.69 -9.60
C LEU A 111 -0.06 7.96 -9.41
N THR A 112 1.26 7.82 -9.54
CA THR A 112 2.22 8.92 -9.34
C THR A 112 2.58 9.67 -10.62
N HIS A 113 1.92 9.35 -11.75
CA HIS A 113 2.26 9.87 -13.09
C HIS A 113 3.74 9.64 -13.47
N GLY A 114 4.33 8.57 -12.93
CA GLY A 114 5.72 8.19 -13.17
C GLY A 114 6.03 7.91 -14.63
N LYS A 115 5.05 7.41 -15.39
CA LYS A 115 5.18 7.15 -16.84
C LYS A 115 5.64 8.36 -17.65
N ASN A 116 5.29 9.59 -17.22
CA ASN A 116 5.63 10.82 -17.89
C ASN A 116 7.07 11.32 -17.56
N LYS A 117 7.70 10.70 -16.57
CA LYS A 117 9.03 11.09 -16.09
C LYS A 117 10.13 10.19 -16.62
N ILE A 118 9.79 8.97 -17.00
CA ILE A 118 10.73 7.96 -17.50
C ILE A 118 11.09 8.30 -18.94
N ILE A 119 12.38 8.33 -19.23
CA ILE A 119 12.92 8.66 -20.56
C ILE A 119 13.79 7.51 -21.09
N ALA A 120 14.05 7.52 -22.40
CA ALA A 120 15.02 6.62 -23.01
C ALA A 120 16.45 6.98 -22.59
N GLY A 121 17.26 5.95 -22.32
CA GLY A 121 18.64 6.11 -21.87
C GLY A 121 19.15 4.92 -21.09
N SER A 122 20.41 4.98 -20.69
CA SER A 122 21.02 3.98 -19.82
C SER A 122 21.14 4.55 -18.40
N PHE A 123 20.65 3.79 -17.44
CA PHE A 123 20.58 4.20 -16.03
C PHE A 123 21.15 3.10 -15.15
N THR A 124 21.99 3.49 -14.20
CA THR A 124 22.45 2.60 -13.16
C THR A 124 21.55 2.73 -11.94
N LEU A 125 20.88 1.64 -11.61
CA LEU A 125 19.90 1.56 -10.51
C LEU A 125 20.34 0.47 -9.54
N ASN A 126 19.88 0.55 -8.29
CA ASN A 126 20.16 -0.46 -7.29
C ASN A 126 18.87 -1.00 -6.66
N THR A 127 18.96 -2.15 -6.04
CA THR A 127 17.84 -2.84 -5.40
C THR A 127 17.38 -2.19 -4.10
N ASP A 128 18.18 -1.26 -3.55
CA ASP A 128 17.86 -0.51 -2.33
C ASP A 128 16.97 0.71 -2.62
N MET A 129 16.74 1.00 -3.91
CA MET A 129 15.85 2.08 -4.34
C MET A 129 14.39 1.66 -4.23
N ASP A 130 13.59 2.49 -3.58
CA ASP A 130 12.14 2.38 -3.60
C ASP A 130 11.57 2.68 -5.01
N TYR A 131 10.30 2.39 -5.25
CA TYR A 131 9.69 2.64 -6.56
C TYR A 131 9.75 4.09 -7.01
N ARG A 132 9.69 5.03 -6.07
CA ARG A 132 9.80 6.45 -6.37
C ARG A 132 11.21 6.82 -6.79
N ALA A 133 12.22 6.30 -6.10
CA ALA A 133 13.62 6.50 -6.43
C ALA A 133 13.98 5.87 -7.76
N LEU A 134 13.44 4.67 -8.07
CA LEU A 134 13.61 4.03 -9.38
C LEU A 134 13.06 4.90 -10.51
N ILE A 135 11.82 5.41 -10.39
CA ILE A 135 11.23 6.30 -11.39
C ILE A 135 12.04 7.59 -11.53
N SER A 136 12.48 8.18 -10.42
CA SER A 136 13.31 9.37 -10.42
C SER A 136 14.70 9.10 -11.03
N GLY A 137 15.26 7.92 -10.78
CA GLY A 137 16.51 7.46 -11.35
C GLY A 137 16.47 7.29 -12.87
N MET A 138 15.31 6.98 -13.43
CA MET A 138 15.08 6.87 -14.88
C MET A 138 14.56 8.16 -15.52
N SER A 139 14.60 9.28 -14.80
CA SER A 139 14.14 10.57 -15.27
C SER A 139 15.27 11.42 -15.87
N TRP A 140 14.89 12.49 -16.55
CA TRP A 140 15.82 13.45 -17.14
C TRP A 140 16.88 13.96 -16.16
N SER A 141 16.52 14.18 -14.89
CA SER A 141 17.45 14.67 -13.88
C SER A 141 18.58 13.71 -13.54
N SER A 142 18.40 12.41 -13.76
CA SER A 142 19.43 11.40 -13.54
C SER A 142 20.33 11.16 -14.74
N SER A 143 19.79 11.30 -15.95
CA SER A 143 20.55 11.20 -17.20
C SER A 143 21.62 12.29 -17.29
N SER A 144 21.37 13.46 -16.72
CA SER A 144 22.36 14.56 -16.71
C SER A 144 23.42 14.43 -15.62
N LYS A 145 23.32 13.45 -14.73
CA LYS A 145 24.36 13.09 -13.75
C LYS A 145 25.37 12.08 -14.30
N ALA A 146 25.65 12.09 -15.61
CA ALA A 146 26.83 11.42 -16.13
C ALA A 146 28.01 11.93 -15.31
N LYS A 147 28.73 11.04 -14.64
CA LYS A 147 29.94 11.36 -13.90
C LYS A 147 30.95 11.95 -14.89
N VAL A 148 30.96 13.25 -15.02
CA VAL A 148 32.05 13.94 -15.70
C VAL A 148 33.22 13.87 -14.72
N ASN A 149 34.21 13.03 -15.03
CA ASN A 149 35.49 13.06 -14.35
C ASN A 149 36.17 14.39 -14.67
N VAL A 150 35.89 15.39 -13.86
CA VAL A 150 36.60 16.66 -13.91
C VAL A 150 37.94 16.44 -13.23
N THR A 151 38.97 16.16 -14.00
CA THR A 151 40.36 16.21 -13.53
C THR A 151 40.68 17.70 -13.34
N ILE A 152 40.60 18.17 -12.11
CA ILE A 152 41.07 19.51 -11.75
C ILE A 152 42.61 19.41 -11.67
N PRO A 153 43.36 19.95 -12.66
CA PRO A 153 44.80 20.03 -12.51
C PRO A 153 45.08 20.97 -11.34
N GLU A 154 45.72 20.46 -10.30
CA GLU A 154 46.24 21.30 -9.23
C GLU A 154 47.21 22.29 -9.81
N GLY A 155 46.75 23.52 -9.95
CA GLY A 155 47.57 24.63 -10.39
C GLY A 155 48.72 24.85 -9.43
N ARG A 156 49.95 24.51 -9.82
CA ARG A 156 51.18 24.94 -9.17
C ARG A 156 51.14 26.47 -9.10
N ARG A 157 50.93 26.99 -7.94
CA ARG A 157 51.27 28.40 -7.66
C ARG A 157 52.80 28.47 -7.69
N GLN A 158 53.33 28.90 -8.82
CA GLN A 158 54.69 29.41 -8.82
C GLN A 158 54.64 30.80 -8.17
N LEU A 159 55.11 30.84 -6.94
CA LEU A 159 55.53 32.08 -6.30
C LEU A 159 56.80 32.53 -7.04
N SER A 160 56.66 33.39 -8.03
CA SER A 160 57.77 34.14 -8.55
C SER A 160 58.17 35.19 -7.52
N THR A 161 59.21 34.88 -6.77
CA THR A 161 59.97 35.84 -5.97
C THR A 161 60.55 36.88 -6.90
N ILE A 162 60.08 38.12 -6.82
CA ILE A 162 60.69 39.30 -7.44
C ILE A 162 61.62 39.86 -6.43
N MET A 163 62.94 39.80 -6.69
CA MET A 163 63.94 40.63 -6.10
C MET A 163 63.97 41.98 -6.83
#